data_c203f6c9456726c89da1bb4bb962b7b2
#
_entry.id   c203f6c9456726c89da1bb4bb962b7b2
#
_cell.length_a   1.000
_cell.length_b   1.000
_cell.length_c   1.000
_cell.angle_alpha   90.00
_cell.angle_beta   90.00
_cell.angle_gamma   90.00
#
_symmetry.space_group_name_H-M   'P 1'
#
loop_
_entity.id
_entity.type
_entity.pdbx_description
1 polymer ?
#
loop_
_entity_poly.entity_id
_entity_poly.type
_entity_poly.pdbx_seq_one_letter_code
_entity_poly.pdbx_strand_id
1 'polypeptide(L)'
;MKATELHLLQLPLLFLGVKMRAFIIFSIFIFGLCAKPIVSVSIPPQAYFLKQIAQDTLEINTLIPQGSDPHTFEFKPSTLSSLSKSKLYLTIGLEFEAIWIPKLKNHLPKTLSITQGIHFLSSQHDHHDHDHDHDHDHDHDHDHDHDHDHEAYDPHIWLSPKLVKILACNIASILIENFPEHKALYENNLALFLQKLDSLDHQITQILSPIKNRKFIVYHPSWSYYAKAYNLVQIPVEIEGKEPKAKELKTLITLAKKEGIKTIFAQNGFSQSSAKIIAKACGAEVLITDPLAYEWEKELLYITQGLAKWRK
;
A
#
# COMPACT_ATOMS: atom_id res chain seq x y z
N MET A 1 -33.87 -44.82 78.25
CA MET A 1 -34.73 -43.61 78.31
C MET A 1 -34.12 -42.50 77.53
N LYS A 2 -34.87 -42.03 76.52
CA LYS A 2 -34.77 -40.73 75.83
C LYS A 2 -33.53 -40.40 75.00
N ALA A 3 -33.75 -40.69 73.70
CA ALA A 3 -33.23 -39.90 72.64
C ALA A 3 -33.72 -38.42 72.74
N THR A 4 -32.95 -37.45 72.35
CA THR A 4 -33.42 -36.24 71.64
C THR A 4 -32.25 -35.32 71.28
N GLU A 5 -32.29 -34.84 70.05
CA GLU A 5 -31.73 -33.59 69.53
C GLU A 5 -30.31 -33.52 69.05
N LEU A 6 -30.18 -33.73 67.75
CA LEU A 6 -29.18 -33.00 66.95
C LEU A 6 -29.72 -32.74 65.54
N HIS A 7 -30.66 -31.81 65.45
CA HIS A 7 -31.04 -31.18 64.15
C HIS A 7 -30.94 -29.67 64.36
N LEU A 8 -30.05 -29.04 63.61
CA LEU A 8 -30.02 -27.61 63.20
C LEU A 8 -28.57 -27.10 63.16
N LEU A 9 -27.92 -27.25 62.02
CA LEU A 9 -26.84 -26.35 61.59
C LEU A 9 -26.24 -26.75 60.22
N GLN A 10 -27.13 -26.87 59.19
CA GLN A 10 -26.64 -27.13 57.83
C GLN A 10 -27.28 -26.27 56.72
N LEU A 11 -27.63 -25.01 56.96
CA LEU A 11 -28.30 -24.24 55.91
C LEU A 11 -27.84 -22.81 55.61
N PRO A 12 -26.60 -22.33 55.93
CA PRO A 12 -26.17 -21.08 55.28
C PRO A 12 -25.03 -21.18 54.28
N LEU A 13 -24.29 -22.30 54.18
CA LEU A 13 -23.10 -22.35 53.29
C LEU A 13 -23.43 -22.54 51.79
N LEU A 14 -24.60 -23.03 51.42
CA LEU A 14 -24.93 -23.27 50.01
C LEU A 14 -25.32 -21.98 49.25
N PHE A 15 -25.82 -20.96 49.96
CA PHE A 15 -26.24 -19.69 49.32
C PHE A 15 -25.07 -18.72 49.08
N LEU A 16 -23.96 -18.84 49.84
CA LEU A 16 -22.80 -17.96 49.63
C LEU A 16 -22.00 -18.35 48.41
N GLY A 17 -21.94 -19.64 48.07
CA GLY A 17 -21.23 -20.16 46.90
C GLY A 17 -21.84 -19.78 45.55
N VAL A 18 -23.18 -19.65 45.49
CA VAL A 18 -23.86 -19.29 44.24
C VAL A 18 -23.72 -17.81 43.91
N LYS A 19 -23.80 -16.92 44.90
CA LYS A 19 -23.63 -15.48 44.72
C LYS A 19 -22.17 -15.13 44.35
N MET A 20 -21.18 -15.80 44.90
CA MET A 20 -19.77 -15.56 44.60
C MET A 20 -19.38 -16.09 43.18
N ARG A 21 -19.93 -17.23 42.76
CA ARG A 21 -19.77 -17.75 41.39
C ARG A 21 -20.44 -16.87 40.34
N ALA A 22 -21.62 -16.34 40.60
CA ALA A 22 -22.31 -15.40 39.74
C ALA A 22 -21.57 -14.08 39.59
N PHE A 23 -20.92 -13.60 40.66
CA PHE A 23 -20.11 -12.36 40.61
C PHE A 23 -18.79 -12.55 39.83
N ILE A 24 -18.15 -13.70 39.93
CA ILE A 24 -16.93 -14.03 39.16
C ILE A 24 -17.29 -14.20 37.68
N ILE A 25 -18.38 -14.86 37.33
CA ILE A 25 -18.84 -15.02 35.93
C ILE A 25 -19.26 -13.68 35.34
N PHE A 26 -19.89 -12.80 36.11
CA PHE A 26 -20.27 -11.46 35.65
C PHE A 26 -19.04 -10.54 35.48
N SER A 27 -18.00 -10.65 36.33
CA SER A 27 -16.73 -9.89 36.16
C SER A 27 -15.94 -10.36 34.93
N ILE A 28 -16.01 -11.62 34.54
CA ILE A 28 -15.31 -12.11 33.34
C ILE A 28 -16.03 -11.66 32.05
N PHE A 29 -17.34 -11.41 32.11
CA PHE A 29 -18.12 -11.01 30.93
C PHE A 29 -18.03 -9.51 30.61
N ILE A 30 -17.58 -8.65 31.53
CA ILE A 30 -17.41 -7.20 31.31
C ILE A 30 -16.10 -6.87 30.55
N PHE A 31 -15.16 -7.82 30.44
CA PHE A 31 -13.87 -7.57 29.77
C PHE A 31 -13.93 -7.69 28.23
N GLY A 32 -15.09 -7.90 27.63
CA GLY A 32 -15.23 -8.28 26.21
C GLY A 32 -15.82 -7.24 25.25
N LEU A 33 -16.18 -6.02 25.67
CA LEU A 33 -16.86 -5.05 24.79
C LEU A 33 -16.13 -3.69 24.68
N CYS A 34 -14.83 -3.67 24.72
CA CYS A 34 -14.13 -2.46 24.30
C CYS A 34 -14.05 -2.47 22.78
N ALA A 35 -14.71 -1.51 22.11
CA ALA A 35 -14.61 -1.37 20.66
C ALA A 35 -13.12 -1.25 20.27
N LYS A 36 -12.73 -2.02 19.26
CA LYS A 36 -11.33 -1.98 18.77
C LYS A 36 -11.00 -0.55 18.30
N PRO A 37 -9.81 -0.04 18.62
CA PRO A 37 -9.39 1.24 18.09
C PRO A 37 -9.29 1.16 16.56
N ILE A 38 -9.75 2.23 15.88
CA ILE A 38 -9.71 2.32 14.42
C ILE A 38 -8.38 2.98 14.03
N VAL A 39 -7.67 2.38 13.08
CA VAL A 39 -6.50 2.96 12.42
C VAL A 39 -6.79 3.10 10.93
N SER A 40 -6.69 4.33 10.42
CA SER A 40 -6.86 4.62 9.00
C SER A 40 -5.54 4.48 8.25
N VAL A 41 -5.64 4.02 7.01
CA VAL A 41 -4.57 3.96 6.01
C VAL A 41 -5.10 4.46 4.68
N SER A 42 -4.22 4.90 3.78
CA SER A 42 -4.61 5.47 2.50
C SER A 42 -5.05 4.42 1.48
N ILE A 43 -4.32 3.32 1.35
CA ILE A 43 -4.47 2.33 0.27
C ILE A 43 -4.57 0.89 0.79
N PRO A 44 -5.20 -0.02 0.02
CA PRO A 44 -5.36 -1.42 0.41
C PRO A 44 -4.05 -2.17 0.73
N PRO A 45 -2.91 -1.98 0.01
CA PRO A 45 -1.64 -2.58 0.42
C PRO A 45 -1.19 -2.21 1.83
N GLN A 46 -1.38 -0.95 2.25
CA GLN A 46 -1.08 -0.55 3.64
C GLN A 46 -1.97 -1.29 4.65
N ALA A 47 -3.26 -1.45 4.31
CA ALA A 47 -4.18 -2.21 5.17
C ALA A 47 -3.72 -3.67 5.31
N TYR A 48 -3.22 -4.27 4.24
CA TYR A 48 -2.62 -5.59 4.27
C TYR A 48 -1.40 -5.63 5.21
N PHE A 49 -0.45 -4.69 5.10
CA PHE A 49 0.75 -4.64 5.96
C PHE A 49 0.39 -4.42 7.42
N LEU A 50 -0.52 -3.49 7.68
CA LEU A 50 -1.03 -3.23 9.03
C LEU A 50 -1.70 -4.47 9.63
N LYS A 51 -2.49 -5.23 8.84
CA LYS A 51 -3.14 -6.45 9.27
C LYS A 51 -2.15 -7.57 9.60
N GLN A 52 -1.02 -7.69 8.87
CA GLN A 52 0.02 -8.67 9.18
C GLN A 52 0.60 -8.44 10.58
N ILE A 53 0.70 -7.18 11.04
CA ILE A 53 1.30 -6.82 12.33
C ILE A 53 0.25 -6.75 13.43
N ALA A 54 -0.84 -6.05 13.20
CA ALA A 54 -1.86 -5.79 14.22
C ALA A 54 -2.84 -6.96 14.43
N GLN A 55 -3.03 -7.81 13.42
CA GLN A 55 -4.06 -8.87 13.40
C GLN A 55 -5.45 -8.32 13.77
N ASP A 56 -6.04 -8.83 14.86
CA ASP A 56 -7.41 -8.46 15.28
C ASP A 56 -7.45 -7.47 16.44
N THR A 57 -6.32 -6.83 16.77
CA THR A 57 -6.26 -5.80 17.84
C THR A 57 -6.87 -4.47 17.42
N LEU A 58 -6.96 -4.23 16.12
CA LEU A 58 -7.42 -2.97 15.52
C LEU A 58 -8.51 -3.22 14.49
N GLU A 59 -9.35 -2.20 14.27
CA GLU A 59 -10.18 -2.03 13.08
C GLU A 59 -9.41 -1.18 12.07
N ILE A 60 -9.35 -1.61 10.80
CA ILE A 60 -8.60 -0.92 9.75
C ILE A 60 -9.58 -0.23 8.81
N ASN A 61 -9.46 1.09 8.68
CA ASN A 61 -10.21 1.89 7.74
C ASN A 61 -9.31 2.28 6.57
N THR A 62 -9.67 1.89 5.34
CA THR A 62 -8.92 2.23 4.12
C THR A 62 -9.64 3.34 3.38
N LEU A 63 -8.93 4.44 3.08
CA LEU A 63 -9.55 5.62 2.48
C LEU A 63 -9.85 5.44 1.00
N ILE A 64 -8.93 4.88 0.24
CA ILE A 64 -9.07 4.64 -1.20
C ILE A 64 -9.53 3.19 -1.40
N PRO A 65 -10.70 2.97 -2.01
CA PRO A 65 -11.16 1.62 -2.34
C PRO A 65 -10.25 0.94 -3.37
N GLN A 66 -10.19 -0.39 -3.32
CA GLN A 66 -9.52 -1.18 -4.35
C GLN A 66 -10.09 -0.87 -5.75
N GLY A 67 -9.22 -0.80 -6.75
CA GLY A 67 -9.58 -0.49 -8.13
C GLY A 67 -9.81 0.99 -8.43
N SER A 68 -9.64 1.87 -7.44
CA SER A 68 -9.63 3.32 -7.65
C SER A 68 -8.23 3.82 -7.99
N ASP A 69 -8.15 4.98 -8.62
CA ASP A 69 -6.88 5.65 -8.93
C ASP A 69 -6.51 6.60 -7.77
N PRO A 70 -5.36 6.42 -7.10
CA PRO A 70 -4.94 7.29 -6.01
C PRO A 70 -4.54 8.70 -6.47
N HIS A 71 -4.15 8.89 -7.73
CA HIS A 71 -3.75 10.20 -8.27
C HIS A 71 -4.95 11.14 -8.47
N THR A 72 -6.15 10.58 -8.69
CA THR A 72 -7.39 11.35 -8.87
C THR A 72 -8.29 11.35 -7.63
N PHE A 73 -7.77 10.85 -6.49
CA PHE A 73 -8.55 10.75 -5.27
C PHE A 73 -8.81 12.12 -4.63
N GLU A 74 -10.07 12.36 -4.31
CA GLU A 74 -10.52 13.55 -3.59
C GLU A 74 -11.22 13.17 -2.27
N PHE A 75 -10.98 13.97 -1.22
CA PHE A 75 -11.64 13.78 0.05
C PHE A 75 -13.13 14.15 -0.04
N LYS A 76 -13.98 13.15 0.08
CA LYS A 76 -15.43 13.35 0.24
C LYS A 76 -15.76 13.58 1.73
N PRO A 77 -16.86 14.29 2.05
CA PRO A 77 -17.30 14.45 3.44
C PRO A 77 -17.45 13.14 4.21
N SER A 78 -17.89 12.07 3.55
CA SER A 78 -17.98 10.72 4.14
C SER A 78 -16.62 10.14 4.51
N THR A 79 -15.61 10.33 3.65
CA THR A 79 -14.23 9.90 3.90
C THR A 79 -13.65 10.63 5.11
N LEU A 80 -13.85 11.96 5.18
CA LEU A 80 -13.40 12.74 6.32
C LEU A 80 -14.11 12.33 7.62
N SER A 81 -15.42 12.06 7.55
CA SER A 81 -16.20 11.54 8.69
C SER A 81 -15.71 10.16 9.16
N SER A 82 -15.29 9.27 8.27
CA SER A 82 -14.72 7.97 8.67
C SER A 82 -13.32 8.14 9.28
N LEU A 83 -12.50 8.99 8.67
CA LEU A 83 -11.14 9.28 9.12
C LEU A 83 -11.13 9.92 10.52
N SER A 84 -12.04 10.86 10.82
CA SER A 84 -12.13 11.54 12.12
C SER A 84 -12.46 10.59 13.28
N LYS A 85 -12.99 9.40 13.02
CA LYS A 85 -13.24 8.37 14.04
C LYS A 85 -12.01 7.53 14.39
N SER A 86 -10.94 7.67 13.61
CA SER A 86 -9.73 6.90 13.81
C SER A 86 -8.87 7.47 14.94
N LYS A 87 -8.18 6.59 15.65
CA LYS A 87 -7.17 6.99 16.65
C LYS A 87 -5.88 7.44 15.98
N LEU A 88 -5.53 6.78 14.86
CA LEU A 88 -4.35 7.07 14.05
C LEU A 88 -4.71 7.10 12.57
N TYR A 89 -3.98 7.92 11.80
CA TYR A 89 -3.91 7.86 10.36
C TYR A 89 -2.45 7.63 9.94
N LEU A 90 -2.17 6.54 9.23
CA LEU A 90 -0.85 6.19 8.74
C LEU A 90 -0.73 6.56 7.26
N THR A 91 0.19 7.46 6.93
CA THR A 91 0.44 7.95 5.57
C THR A 91 1.61 7.24 4.92
N ILE A 92 1.62 7.17 3.59
CA ILE A 92 2.63 6.46 2.81
C ILE A 92 3.33 7.33 1.75
N GLY A 93 3.04 8.63 1.71
CA GLY A 93 3.67 9.57 0.77
C GLY A 93 2.92 9.68 -0.57
N LEU A 94 1.59 9.56 -0.57
CA LEU A 94 0.79 9.79 -1.77
C LEU A 94 0.58 11.29 -2.03
N GLU A 95 0.44 11.69 -3.28
CA GLU A 95 0.26 13.09 -3.68
C GLU A 95 -0.92 13.75 -2.97
N PHE A 96 -2.06 13.06 -2.90
CA PHE A 96 -3.23 13.61 -2.21
C PHE A 96 -2.99 13.83 -0.71
N GLU A 97 -2.13 13.02 -0.07
CA GLU A 97 -1.75 13.23 1.33
C GLU A 97 -1.01 14.56 1.51
N ALA A 98 -0.06 14.85 0.61
CA ALA A 98 0.68 16.11 0.63
C ALA A 98 -0.24 17.33 0.41
N ILE A 99 -1.25 17.20 -0.45
CA ILE A 99 -2.20 18.27 -0.77
C ILE A 99 -3.23 18.50 0.36
N TRP A 100 -3.80 17.41 0.91
CA TRP A 100 -4.95 17.50 1.79
C TRP A 100 -4.61 17.53 3.27
N ILE A 101 -3.54 16.87 3.73
CA ILE A 101 -3.19 16.84 5.15
C ILE A 101 -2.98 18.24 5.72
N PRO A 102 -2.24 19.16 5.09
CA PRO A 102 -2.07 20.51 5.59
C PRO A 102 -3.41 21.27 5.72
N LYS A 103 -4.30 21.09 4.73
CA LYS A 103 -5.62 21.77 4.67
C LYS A 103 -6.59 21.25 5.74
N LEU A 104 -6.49 19.97 6.09
CA LEU A 104 -7.40 19.28 7.01
C LEU A 104 -6.81 19.10 8.41
N LYS A 105 -5.66 19.66 8.71
CA LYS A 105 -4.85 19.45 9.92
C LYS A 105 -5.66 19.41 11.23
N ASN A 106 -6.63 20.31 11.38
CA ASN A 106 -7.43 20.44 12.59
C ASN A 106 -8.58 19.42 12.70
N HIS A 107 -8.81 18.63 11.64
CA HIS A 107 -9.90 17.66 11.54
C HIS A 107 -9.40 16.21 11.41
N LEU A 108 -8.08 16.04 11.37
CA LEU A 108 -7.45 14.72 11.24
C LEU A 108 -7.12 14.13 12.62
N PRO A 109 -7.14 12.80 12.75
CA PRO A 109 -6.58 12.13 13.92
C PRO A 109 -5.05 12.33 13.99
N LYS A 110 -4.38 11.77 15.01
CA LYS A 110 -2.91 11.72 15.04
C LYS A 110 -2.41 11.07 13.76
N THR A 111 -1.74 11.86 12.92
CA THR A 111 -1.28 11.47 11.59
C THR A 111 0.22 11.24 11.61
N LEU A 112 0.66 10.05 11.17
CA LEU A 112 2.05 9.61 11.24
C LEU A 112 2.46 8.98 9.90
N SER A 113 3.64 9.35 9.39
CA SER A 113 4.19 8.74 8.18
C SER A 113 4.88 7.42 8.50
N ILE A 114 4.67 6.41 7.64
CA ILE A 114 5.37 5.13 7.70
C ILE A 114 6.60 5.07 6.77
N THR A 115 6.96 6.18 6.11
CA THR A 115 8.02 6.22 5.07
C THR A 115 9.39 6.62 5.61
N GLN A 116 9.56 6.75 6.92
CA GLN A 116 10.84 7.13 7.51
C GLN A 116 11.96 6.18 7.06
N GLY A 117 13.08 6.75 6.60
CA GLY A 117 14.23 5.99 6.09
C GLY A 117 14.10 5.51 4.64
N ILE A 118 13.04 5.90 3.93
CA ILE A 118 12.87 5.60 2.50
C ILE A 118 13.31 6.81 1.67
N HIS A 119 14.16 6.56 0.67
CA HIS A 119 14.52 7.53 -0.36
C HIS A 119 13.63 7.29 -1.58
N PHE A 120 12.81 8.29 -1.89
CA PHE A 120 11.94 8.22 -3.06
C PHE A 120 12.75 8.35 -4.35
N LEU A 121 12.28 7.68 -5.41
CA LEU A 121 12.78 7.89 -6.76
C LEU A 121 12.17 9.18 -7.31
N SER A 122 12.92 9.96 -8.09
CA SER A 122 12.30 11.03 -8.89
C SER A 122 11.33 10.40 -9.87
N SER A 123 10.17 11.02 -10.08
CA SER A 123 9.29 10.65 -11.18
C SER A 123 10.04 11.01 -12.46
N GLN A 124 10.38 10.01 -13.29
CA GLN A 124 10.99 10.24 -14.59
C GLN A 124 9.92 10.83 -15.53
N HIS A 125 9.73 12.14 -15.45
CA HIS A 125 9.33 12.90 -16.62
C HIS A 125 10.59 13.05 -17.43
N ASP A 126 10.79 12.23 -18.47
CA ASP A 126 11.85 12.44 -19.44
C ASP A 126 11.62 13.82 -20.08
N HIS A 127 12.32 14.83 -19.55
CA HIS A 127 12.57 16.05 -20.29
C HIS A 127 13.43 15.61 -21.48
N HIS A 128 12.77 15.36 -22.61
CA HIS A 128 13.46 15.41 -23.87
C HIS A 128 13.93 16.87 -24.03
N ASP A 129 15.21 17.10 -23.74
CA ASP A 129 15.91 18.31 -24.12
C ASP A 129 15.73 18.47 -25.63
N HIS A 130 14.77 19.27 -26.01
CA HIS A 130 14.72 19.86 -27.32
C HIS A 130 15.65 21.06 -27.26
N ASP A 131 16.89 20.85 -27.70
CA ASP A 131 17.78 21.95 -28.08
C ASP A 131 17.04 22.81 -29.12
N HIS A 132 16.44 23.89 -28.66
CA HIS A 132 16.00 25.00 -29.49
C HIS A 132 16.90 26.19 -29.16
N ASP A 133 17.95 26.34 -29.96
CA ASP A 133 18.65 27.62 -30.12
C ASP A 133 17.64 28.66 -30.63
N HIS A 134 17.22 29.55 -29.75
CA HIS A 134 16.58 30.81 -30.11
C HIS A 134 17.14 31.94 -29.23
N ASP A 135 18.10 32.66 -29.81
CA ASP A 135 18.46 34.00 -29.38
C ASP A 135 17.24 34.93 -29.46
N HIS A 136 16.71 35.40 -28.35
CA HIS A 136 15.91 36.61 -28.24
C HIS A 136 16.15 37.28 -26.89
N ASP A 137 16.89 38.39 -26.95
CA ASP A 137 16.97 39.41 -25.91
C ASP A 137 15.59 40.04 -25.67
N HIS A 138 15.03 39.88 -24.47
CA HIS A 138 14.03 40.78 -23.91
C HIS A 138 14.17 40.85 -22.40
N ASP A 139 14.64 42.02 -21.93
CA ASP A 139 14.55 42.45 -20.54
C ASP A 139 13.11 42.56 -20.09
N HIS A 140 12.67 41.77 -19.13
CA HIS A 140 11.51 42.05 -18.30
C HIS A 140 11.80 41.59 -16.87
N ASP A 141 11.87 42.57 -15.96
CA ASP A 141 11.81 42.38 -14.53
C ASP A 141 10.47 41.74 -14.15
N HIS A 142 10.49 40.52 -13.66
CA HIS A 142 9.35 39.91 -12.98
C HIS A 142 9.81 39.40 -11.63
N ASP A 143 9.21 39.94 -10.60
CA ASP A 143 9.25 39.41 -9.24
C ASP A 143 8.85 37.93 -9.27
N HIS A 144 9.81 37.06 -9.01
CA HIS A 144 9.57 35.61 -8.87
C HIS A 144 9.17 35.35 -7.42
N ASP A 145 7.87 35.16 -7.20
CA ASP A 145 7.38 34.36 -6.10
C ASP A 145 8.04 32.99 -6.22
N HIS A 146 8.79 32.58 -5.19
CA HIS A 146 9.39 31.27 -5.11
C HIS A 146 8.28 30.23 -4.90
N ASP A 147 7.65 29.80 -5.98
CA ASP A 147 6.98 28.50 -6.01
C ASP A 147 8.07 27.45 -5.76
N HIS A 148 7.99 26.81 -4.60
CA HIS A 148 8.77 25.63 -4.32
C HIS A 148 8.33 24.54 -5.32
N ASP A 149 9.10 24.37 -6.38
CA ASP A 149 9.04 23.20 -7.25
C ASP A 149 9.27 21.96 -6.37
N HIS A 150 8.19 21.35 -5.91
CA HIS A 150 8.26 20.01 -5.32
C HIS A 150 8.61 19.08 -6.47
N GLU A 151 9.90 18.70 -6.56
CA GLU A 151 10.31 17.63 -7.48
C GLU A 151 9.33 16.47 -7.32
N ALA A 152 8.62 16.17 -8.41
CA ALA A 152 7.65 15.08 -8.40
C ALA A 152 8.41 13.78 -8.17
N TYR A 153 8.01 13.01 -7.18
CA TYR A 153 8.59 11.72 -6.84
C TYR A 153 7.61 10.57 -7.13
N ASP A 154 8.16 9.39 -7.37
CA ASP A 154 7.37 8.17 -7.54
C ASP A 154 6.89 7.66 -6.18
N PRO A 155 5.57 7.64 -5.89
CA PRO A 155 5.05 7.24 -4.59
C PRO A 155 4.94 5.71 -4.42
N HIS A 156 5.13 4.88 -5.47
CA HIS A 156 4.77 3.46 -5.50
C HIS A 156 5.73 2.52 -4.73
N ILE A 157 6.23 3.00 -3.57
CA ILE A 157 7.22 2.28 -2.73
C ILE A 157 6.73 0.92 -2.24
N TRP A 158 5.41 0.73 -2.09
CA TRP A 158 4.81 -0.52 -1.61
C TRP A 158 4.96 -1.68 -2.61
N LEU A 159 5.35 -1.43 -3.85
CA LEU A 159 5.56 -2.50 -4.85
C LEU A 159 6.95 -3.14 -4.77
N SER A 160 7.79 -2.74 -3.81
CA SER A 160 9.08 -3.41 -3.54
C SER A 160 9.04 -4.14 -2.20
N PRO A 161 9.16 -5.48 -2.16
CA PRO A 161 9.24 -6.22 -0.90
C PRO A 161 10.35 -5.72 0.03
N LYS A 162 11.46 -5.23 -0.52
CA LYS A 162 12.58 -4.67 0.26
C LYS A 162 12.19 -3.38 0.99
N LEU A 163 11.42 -2.50 0.33
CA LEU A 163 10.93 -1.27 0.97
C LEU A 163 9.79 -1.57 1.95
N VAL A 164 8.95 -2.55 1.65
CA VAL A 164 7.87 -2.98 2.57
C VAL A 164 8.43 -3.47 3.90
N LYS A 165 9.65 -4.02 3.97
CA LYS A 165 10.29 -4.32 5.26
C LYS A 165 10.50 -3.07 6.11
N ILE A 166 10.92 -1.95 5.50
CA ILE A 166 11.09 -0.67 6.20
C ILE A 166 9.72 -0.16 6.66
N LEU A 167 8.71 -0.19 5.77
CA LEU A 167 7.33 0.18 6.11
C LEU A 167 6.79 -0.65 7.28
N ALA A 168 7.02 -1.97 7.28
CA ALA A 168 6.58 -2.87 8.34
C ALA A 168 7.23 -2.54 9.69
N CYS A 169 8.54 -2.26 9.71
CA CYS A 169 9.24 -1.82 10.91
C CYS A 169 8.67 -0.51 11.46
N ASN A 170 8.41 0.47 10.59
CA ASN A 170 7.82 1.76 10.97
C ASN A 170 6.40 1.59 11.51
N ILE A 171 5.55 0.77 10.85
CA ILE A 171 4.20 0.43 11.32
C ILE A 171 4.28 -0.19 12.72
N ALA A 172 5.12 -1.19 12.93
CA ALA A 172 5.26 -1.86 14.22
C ALA A 172 5.71 -0.89 15.32
N SER A 173 6.69 -0.02 15.03
CA SER A 173 7.16 1.01 15.97
C SER A 173 6.04 1.96 16.38
N ILE A 174 5.27 2.45 15.42
CA ILE A 174 4.11 3.32 15.66
C ILE A 174 3.04 2.61 16.50
N LEU A 175 2.75 1.34 16.17
CA LEU A 175 1.76 0.56 16.92
C LEU A 175 2.20 0.30 18.36
N ILE A 176 3.46 -0.04 18.60
CA ILE A 176 4.01 -0.27 19.93
C ILE A 176 3.95 0.99 20.80
N GLU A 177 4.26 2.16 20.21
CA GLU A 177 4.16 3.43 20.91
C GLU A 177 2.73 3.80 21.30
N ASN A 178 1.75 3.54 20.42
CA ASN A 178 0.37 4.00 20.62
C ASN A 178 -0.57 2.94 21.26
N PHE A 179 -0.14 1.66 21.30
CA PHE A 179 -0.86 0.51 21.85
C PHE A 179 0.13 -0.43 22.58
N PRO A 180 0.80 0.06 23.64
CA PRO A 180 1.90 -0.68 24.31
C PRO A 180 1.45 -2.00 24.94
N GLU A 181 0.16 -2.15 25.24
CA GLU A 181 -0.44 -3.39 25.75
C GLU A 181 -0.31 -4.57 24.79
N HIS A 182 -0.13 -4.31 23.49
CA HIS A 182 0.04 -5.32 22.44
C HIS A 182 1.49 -5.47 21.95
N LYS A 183 2.46 -4.83 22.62
CA LYS A 183 3.87 -4.79 22.18
C LYS A 183 4.43 -6.16 21.80
N ALA A 184 4.34 -7.13 22.67
CA ALA A 184 4.89 -8.48 22.42
C ALA A 184 4.24 -9.16 21.19
N LEU A 185 2.95 -8.94 20.97
CA LEU A 185 2.24 -9.44 19.79
C LEU A 185 2.77 -8.79 18.52
N TYR A 186 2.92 -7.46 18.52
CA TYR A 186 3.39 -6.72 17.35
C TYR A 186 4.84 -7.05 16.99
N GLU A 187 5.72 -7.20 17.98
CA GLU A 187 7.11 -7.63 17.78
C GLU A 187 7.19 -9.04 17.17
N ASN A 188 6.41 -9.99 17.68
CA ASN A 188 6.35 -11.34 17.13
C ASN A 188 5.81 -11.35 15.69
N ASN A 189 4.71 -10.66 15.45
CA ASN A 189 4.07 -10.60 14.13
C ASN A 189 4.96 -9.88 13.11
N LEU A 190 5.68 -8.82 13.51
CA LEU A 190 6.68 -8.17 12.67
C LEU A 190 7.74 -9.17 12.24
N ALA A 191 8.31 -9.94 13.17
CA ALA A 191 9.34 -10.94 12.86
C ALA A 191 8.83 -11.97 11.83
N LEU A 192 7.61 -12.47 12.00
CA LEU A 192 6.97 -13.39 11.05
C LEU A 192 6.73 -12.75 9.69
N PHE A 193 6.27 -11.49 9.68
CA PHE A 193 6.03 -10.78 8.43
C PHE A 193 7.34 -10.49 7.68
N LEU A 194 8.41 -10.12 8.37
CA LEU A 194 9.74 -9.93 7.75
C LEU A 194 10.25 -11.23 7.11
N GLN A 195 10.10 -12.39 7.78
CA GLN A 195 10.45 -13.69 7.21
C GLN A 195 9.63 -14.01 5.95
N LYS A 196 8.34 -13.67 5.95
CA LYS A 196 7.45 -13.83 4.81
C LYS A 196 7.88 -12.95 3.62
N LEU A 197 8.27 -11.70 3.89
CA LEU A 197 8.82 -10.78 2.88
C LEU A 197 10.15 -11.28 2.30
N ASP A 198 11.04 -11.86 3.13
CA ASP A 198 12.28 -12.49 2.66
C ASP A 198 12.01 -13.68 1.75
N SER A 199 11.05 -14.52 2.11
CA SER A 199 10.64 -15.67 1.30
C SER A 199 10.06 -15.23 -0.04
N LEU A 200 9.23 -14.17 -0.05
CA LEU A 200 8.66 -13.60 -1.27
C LEU A 200 9.76 -13.00 -2.18
N ASP A 201 10.68 -12.20 -1.62
CA ASP A 201 11.81 -11.60 -2.36
C ASP A 201 12.67 -12.68 -3.01
N HIS A 202 12.96 -13.77 -2.26
CA HIS A 202 13.70 -14.91 -2.77
C HIS A 202 12.95 -15.62 -3.92
N GLN A 203 11.66 -15.89 -3.76
CA GLN A 203 10.82 -16.53 -4.77
C GLN A 203 10.76 -15.68 -6.05
N ILE A 204 10.55 -14.37 -5.95
CA ILE A 204 10.55 -13.46 -7.09
C ILE A 204 11.92 -13.52 -7.80
N THR A 205 13.00 -13.42 -7.03
CA THR A 205 14.37 -13.48 -7.56
C THR A 205 14.62 -14.79 -8.34
N GLN A 206 14.20 -15.93 -7.78
CA GLN A 206 14.34 -17.24 -8.46
C GLN A 206 13.56 -17.30 -9.77
N ILE A 207 12.31 -16.79 -9.79
CA ILE A 207 11.47 -16.80 -10.99
C ILE A 207 12.07 -15.89 -12.07
N LEU A 208 12.62 -14.73 -11.68
CA LEU A 208 13.16 -13.74 -12.61
C LEU A 208 14.62 -14.04 -13.05
N SER A 209 15.37 -14.86 -12.30
CA SER A 209 16.78 -15.12 -12.60
C SER A 209 17.06 -15.62 -14.02
N PRO A 210 16.25 -16.54 -14.63
CA PRO A 210 16.51 -17.06 -15.96
C PRO A 210 16.04 -16.12 -17.09
N ILE A 211 15.38 -14.99 -16.79
CA ILE A 211 14.83 -14.09 -17.80
C ILE A 211 15.96 -13.28 -18.43
N LYS A 212 16.13 -13.37 -19.74
CA LYS A 212 17.14 -12.61 -20.50
C LYS A 212 16.66 -11.19 -20.80
N ASN A 213 15.41 -11.07 -21.30
CA ASN A 213 14.84 -9.76 -21.57
C ASN A 213 14.34 -9.14 -20.27
N ARG A 214 14.96 -8.04 -19.86
CA ARG A 214 14.67 -7.32 -18.61
C ARG A 214 13.68 -6.17 -18.81
N LYS A 215 13.17 -5.95 -20.02
CA LYS A 215 12.26 -4.86 -20.35
C LYS A 215 10.83 -5.34 -20.39
N PHE A 216 9.91 -4.54 -19.87
CA PHE A 216 8.48 -4.81 -19.91
C PHE A 216 7.70 -3.50 -20.10
N ILE A 217 6.53 -3.61 -20.70
CA ILE A 217 5.64 -2.48 -20.94
C ILE A 217 4.51 -2.49 -19.91
N VAL A 218 4.24 -1.33 -19.31
CA VAL A 218 3.11 -1.08 -18.42
C VAL A 218 2.31 0.11 -18.95
N TYR A 219 1.01 0.17 -18.65
CA TYR A 219 0.25 1.36 -19.03
C TYR A 219 0.69 2.55 -18.17
N HIS A 220 0.44 2.54 -16.86
CA HIS A 220 0.87 3.53 -15.88
C HIS A 220 2.17 3.09 -15.18
N PRO A 221 3.19 3.98 -15.01
CA PRO A 221 4.52 3.60 -14.51
C PRO A 221 4.61 3.36 -13.00
N SER A 222 3.75 2.52 -12.42
CA SER A 222 3.73 2.25 -10.99
C SER A 222 4.80 1.25 -10.50
N TRP A 223 5.49 0.54 -11.37
CA TRP A 223 6.36 -0.58 -11.02
C TRP A 223 7.86 -0.24 -10.93
N SER A 224 8.23 1.05 -10.79
CA SER A 224 9.63 1.50 -10.83
C SER A 224 10.47 0.90 -9.69
N TYR A 225 9.93 0.85 -8.46
CA TYR A 225 10.64 0.26 -7.33
C TYR A 225 10.78 -1.26 -7.43
N TYR A 226 9.78 -1.94 -7.99
CA TYR A 226 9.87 -3.36 -8.32
C TYR A 226 10.93 -3.59 -9.40
N ALA A 227 10.89 -2.81 -10.48
CA ALA A 227 11.86 -2.89 -11.56
C ALA A 227 13.29 -2.68 -11.05
N LYS A 228 13.51 -1.65 -10.23
CA LYS A 228 14.81 -1.38 -9.60
C LYS A 228 15.28 -2.52 -8.71
N ALA A 229 14.38 -3.09 -7.88
CA ALA A 229 14.71 -4.16 -6.95
C ALA A 229 15.21 -5.44 -7.66
N TYR A 230 14.71 -5.71 -8.88
CA TYR A 230 14.97 -6.95 -9.63
C TYR A 230 15.71 -6.74 -10.94
N ASN A 231 16.36 -5.58 -11.12
CA ASN A 231 17.13 -5.22 -12.32
C ASN A 231 16.29 -5.37 -13.62
N LEU A 232 15.10 -4.83 -13.61
CA LEU A 232 14.19 -4.76 -14.75
C LEU A 232 14.09 -3.32 -15.24
N VAL A 233 13.57 -3.13 -16.46
CA VAL A 233 13.32 -1.81 -17.05
C VAL A 233 11.83 -1.70 -17.41
N GLN A 234 11.14 -0.82 -16.72
CA GLN A 234 9.76 -0.45 -16.99
C GLN A 234 9.68 0.55 -18.14
N ILE A 235 8.78 0.32 -19.09
CA ILE A 235 8.51 1.21 -20.22
C ILE A 235 7.04 1.61 -20.11
N PRO A 236 6.71 2.87 -19.82
CA PRO A 236 5.32 3.33 -19.72
C PRO A 236 4.68 3.48 -21.09
N VAL A 237 3.36 3.24 -21.16
CA VAL A 237 2.53 3.55 -22.36
C VAL A 237 2.03 4.97 -22.29
N GLU A 238 1.54 5.41 -21.14
CA GLU A 238 1.08 6.78 -20.95
C GLU A 238 2.24 7.77 -20.93
N ILE A 239 1.93 9.00 -21.30
CA ILE A 239 2.85 10.14 -21.27
C ILE A 239 2.18 11.23 -20.44
N GLU A 240 2.82 11.63 -19.33
CA GLU A 240 2.26 12.63 -18.39
C GLU A 240 0.81 12.33 -17.98
N GLY A 241 0.51 11.08 -17.67
CA GLY A 241 -0.83 10.64 -17.27
C GLY A 241 -1.87 10.60 -18.40
N LYS A 242 -1.44 10.75 -19.67
CA LYS A 242 -2.34 10.80 -20.83
C LYS A 242 -2.10 9.64 -21.79
N GLU A 243 -3.14 9.30 -22.56
CA GLU A 243 -3.02 8.36 -23.67
C GLU A 243 -1.99 8.86 -24.71
N PRO A 244 -1.11 7.97 -25.23
CA PRO A 244 -0.11 8.32 -26.21
C PRO A 244 -0.76 8.76 -27.52
N LYS A 245 -0.20 9.77 -28.18
CA LYS A 245 -0.59 10.16 -29.54
C LYS A 245 -0.13 9.11 -30.55
N ALA A 246 -0.63 9.17 -31.77
CA ALA A 246 -0.34 8.20 -32.84
C ALA A 246 1.17 8.03 -33.13
N LYS A 247 1.96 9.10 -33.07
CA LYS A 247 3.42 9.06 -33.27
C LYS A 247 4.11 8.28 -32.14
N GLU A 248 3.75 8.56 -30.90
CA GLU A 248 4.31 7.91 -29.69
C GLU A 248 3.92 6.43 -29.66
N LEU A 249 2.66 6.13 -29.97
CA LEU A 249 2.18 4.74 -30.08
C LEU A 249 2.96 3.94 -31.13
N LYS A 250 3.28 4.54 -32.30
CA LYS A 250 4.12 3.92 -33.33
C LYS A 250 5.54 3.65 -32.81
N THR A 251 6.11 4.58 -32.05
CA THR A 251 7.42 4.42 -31.43
C THR A 251 7.42 3.28 -30.42
N LEU A 252 6.42 3.20 -29.54
CA LEU A 252 6.25 2.11 -28.58
C LEU A 252 6.10 0.74 -29.27
N ILE A 253 5.32 0.66 -30.35
CA ILE A 253 5.19 -0.58 -31.15
C ILE A 253 6.53 -1.00 -31.75
N THR A 254 7.29 -0.04 -32.30
CA THR A 254 8.61 -0.32 -32.87
C THR A 254 9.59 -0.82 -31.80
N LEU A 255 9.59 -0.18 -30.63
CA LEU A 255 10.38 -0.57 -29.48
C LEU A 255 9.97 -1.96 -28.98
N ALA A 256 8.69 -2.22 -28.80
CA ALA A 256 8.19 -3.52 -28.33
C ALA A 256 8.61 -4.67 -29.26
N LYS A 257 8.57 -4.44 -30.58
CA LYS A 257 9.05 -5.41 -31.58
C LYS A 257 10.56 -5.61 -31.50
N LYS A 258 11.33 -4.52 -31.45
CA LYS A 258 12.80 -4.56 -31.37
C LYS A 258 13.28 -5.30 -30.14
N GLU A 259 12.67 -5.02 -29.00
CA GLU A 259 13.02 -5.62 -27.71
C GLU A 259 12.37 -7.00 -27.52
N GLY A 260 11.53 -7.45 -28.43
CA GLY A 260 10.87 -8.77 -28.33
C GLY A 260 9.92 -8.90 -27.15
N ILE A 261 9.25 -7.79 -26.76
CA ILE A 261 8.34 -7.78 -25.62
C ILE A 261 7.12 -8.65 -25.91
N LYS A 262 6.79 -9.53 -24.98
CA LYS A 262 5.71 -10.50 -25.10
C LYS A 262 4.60 -10.32 -24.08
N THR A 263 4.80 -9.47 -23.07
CA THR A 263 3.80 -9.16 -22.06
C THR A 263 3.69 -7.64 -21.89
N ILE A 264 2.48 -7.15 -21.90
CA ILE A 264 2.12 -5.76 -21.62
C ILE A 264 1.18 -5.77 -20.42
N PHE A 265 1.49 -5.01 -19.39
CA PHE A 265 0.66 -4.90 -18.22
C PHE A 265 -0.22 -3.66 -18.34
N ALA A 266 -1.52 -3.86 -18.25
CA ALA A 266 -2.51 -2.79 -18.11
C ALA A 266 -3.10 -2.83 -16.70
N GLN A 267 -3.66 -1.71 -16.24
CA GLN A 267 -4.19 -1.59 -14.89
C GLN A 267 -5.69 -1.34 -14.93
N ASN A 268 -6.38 -1.81 -13.88
CA ASN A 268 -7.76 -1.44 -13.65
C ASN A 268 -7.85 0.08 -13.41
N GLY A 269 -8.92 0.70 -13.90
CA GLY A 269 -9.11 2.16 -13.80
C GLY A 269 -8.47 2.97 -14.93
N PHE A 270 -7.58 2.37 -15.72
CA PHE A 270 -6.95 3.03 -16.89
C PHE A 270 -7.47 2.47 -18.22
N SER A 271 -7.32 3.26 -19.29
CA SER A 271 -7.65 2.82 -20.64
C SER A 271 -6.75 1.65 -21.06
N GLN A 272 -7.37 0.60 -21.58
CA GLN A 272 -6.64 -0.56 -22.12
C GLN A 272 -6.44 -0.48 -23.64
N SER A 273 -6.91 0.60 -24.29
CA SER A 273 -6.95 0.72 -25.73
C SER A 273 -5.54 0.67 -26.33
N SER A 274 -4.64 1.53 -25.90
CA SER A 274 -3.27 1.61 -26.39
C SER A 274 -2.48 0.34 -26.08
N ALA A 275 -2.64 -0.24 -24.89
CA ALA A 275 -2.02 -1.52 -24.54
C ALA A 275 -2.43 -2.65 -25.49
N LYS A 276 -3.72 -2.76 -25.83
CA LYS A 276 -4.25 -3.75 -26.77
C LYS A 276 -3.72 -3.54 -28.20
N ILE A 277 -3.61 -2.28 -28.64
CA ILE A 277 -3.05 -1.97 -29.97
C ILE A 277 -1.59 -2.38 -30.05
N ILE A 278 -0.77 -2.04 -29.05
CA ILE A 278 0.65 -2.43 -28.99
C ILE A 278 0.75 -3.96 -28.97
N ALA A 279 0.01 -4.63 -28.10
CA ALA A 279 0.02 -6.09 -27.97
C ALA A 279 -0.30 -6.79 -29.28
N LYS A 280 -1.38 -6.39 -29.98
CA LYS A 280 -1.76 -6.92 -31.28
C LYS A 280 -0.66 -6.71 -32.32
N ALA A 281 -0.01 -5.55 -32.32
CA ALA A 281 1.03 -5.22 -33.31
C ALA A 281 2.34 -5.98 -33.11
N CYS A 282 2.70 -6.40 -31.90
CA CYS A 282 3.95 -7.13 -31.59
C CYS A 282 3.74 -8.59 -31.21
N GLY A 283 2.51 -9.10 -31.24
CA GLY A 283 2.19 -10.48 -30.86
C GLY A 283 2.43 -10.75 -29.36
N ALA A 284 2.11 -9.76 -28.53
CA ALA A 284 2.19 -9.83 -27.07
C ALA A 284 0.82 -10.12 -26.44
N GLU A 285 0.83 -10.58 -25.19
CA GLU A 285 -0.35 -10.74 -24.35
C GLU A 285 -0.54 -9.49 -23.47
N VAL A 286 -1.78 -9.10 -23.23
CA VAL A 286 -2.13 -8.08 -22.23
C VAL A 286 -2.55 -8.77 -20.93
N LEU A 287 -1.85 -8.49 -19.84
CA LEU A 287 -2.20 -8.93 -18.50
C LEU A 287 -2.71 -7.72 -17.68
N ILE A 288 -3.80 -7.93 -16.95
CA ILE A 288 -4.37 -6.90 -16.10
C ILE A 288 -3.78 -7.02 -14.71
N THR A 289 -3.20 -5.96 -14.20
CA THR A 289 -2.60 -5.86 -12.87
C THR A 289 -3.34 -4.85 -12.00
N ASP A 290 -3.24 -5.00 -10.69
CA ASP A 290 -3.79 -4.07 -9.71
C ASP A 290 -2.71 -3.67 -8.70
N PRO A 291 -1.97 -2.57 -8.91
CA PRO A 291 -0.96 -2.08 -7.96
C PRO A 291 -1.51 -1.80 -6.56
N LEU A 292 -2.83 -1.63 -6.43
CA LEU A 292 -3.53 -1.40 -5.16
C LEU A 292 -4.20 -2.66 -4.59
N ALA A 293 -3.87 -3.85 -5.10
CA ALA A 293 -4.46 -5.09 -4.61
C ALA A 293 -4.23 -5.28 -3.11
N TYR A 294 -5.31 -5.59 -2.36
CA TYR A 294 -5.19 -6.01 -0.97
C TYR A 294 -4.41 -7.34 -0.84
N GLU A 295 -4.65 -8.28 -1.76
CA GLU A 295 -3.90 -9.54 -1.88
C GLU A 295 -2.50 -9.29 -2.48
N TRP A 296 -1.77 -8.36 -1.89
CA TRP A 296 -0.54 -7.76 -2.38
C TRP A 296 0.54 -8.75 -2.83
N GLU A 297 0.79 -9.82 -2.07
CA GLU A 297 1.78 -10.84 -2.44
C GLU A 297 1.39 -11.61 -3.68
N LYS A 298 0.10 -11.93 -3.82
CA LYS A 298 -0.42 -12.62 -5.00
C LYS A 298 -0.25 -11.77 -6.24
N GLU A 299 -0.46 -10.47 -6.12
CA GLU A 299 -0.28 -9.52 -7.23
C GLU A 299 1.19 -9.42 -7.65
N LEU A 300 2.13 -9.32 -6.70
CA LEU A 300 3.57 -9.34 -7.01
C LEU A 300 4.00 -10.65 -7.69
N LEU A 301 3.49 -11.78 -7.26
CA LEU A 301 3.76 -13.07 -7.90
C LEU A 301 3.10 -13.18 -9.27
N TYR A 302 1.93 -12.61 -9.46
CA TYR A 302 1.22 -12.60 -10.74
C TYR A 302 2.00 -11.83 -11.81
N ILE A 303 2.46 -10.61 -11.52
CA ILE A 303 3.30 -9.85 -12.45
C ILE A 303 4.64 -10.57 -12.70
N THR A 304 5.25 -11.14 -11.65
CA THR A 304 6.49 -11.91 -11.76
C THR A 304 6.34 -13.09 -12.74
N GLN A 305 5.26 -13.83 -12.61
CA GLN A 305 4.96 -14.97 -13.50
C GLN A 305 4.66 -14.51 -14.92
N GLY A 306 3.95 -13.39 -15.08
CA GLY A 306 3.70 -12.75 -16.37
C GLY A 306 4.99 -12.39 -17.11
N LEU A 307 5.97 -11.84 -16.38
CA LEU A 307 7.30 -11.53 -16.91
C LEU A 307 8.08 -12.81 -17.29
N ALA A 308 7.93 -13.88 -16.50
CA ALA A 308 8.65 -15.13 -16.68
C ALA A 308 8.04 -16.06 -17.74
N LYS A 309 6.82 -15.80 -18.20
CA LYS A 309 6.06 -16.66 -19.12
C LYS A 309 6.81 -16.91 -20.44
N TRP A 310 7.60 -15.95 -20.88
CA TRP A 310 8.30 -15.95 -22.16
C TRP A 310 9.83 -16.10 -21.99
N ARG A 311 10.25 -17.15 -21.27
CA ARG A 311 11.65 -17.51 -21.05
C ARG A 311 12.30 -18.02 -22.34
N LYS A 312 12.66 -17.18 -23.28
CA LYS A 312 13.49 -17.62 -24.42
C LYS A 312 14.68 -16.72 -24.62
#